data_107da0bed2b765051814bcc6cf9c2b04
#
_entry.id   107da0bed2b765051814bcc6cf9c2b04
#
_cell.length_a   1.000
_cell.length_b   1.000
_cell.length_c   1.000
_cell.angle_alpha   90.00
_cell.angle_beta   90.00
_cell.angle_gamma   90.00
#
_symmetry.space_group_name_H-M   'P 1'
#
loop_
_entity.id
_entity.type
_entity.pdbx_description
1 polymer ?
#
loop_
_entity_poly.entity_id
_entity_poly.type
_entity_poly.pdbx_seq_one_letter_code
_entity_poly.pdbx_strand_id
1 'polypeptide(L)'
;EEIKKSTGGNPPPVFDPFAGGGTIPLEAQRLGLKAIAADLNPVAVMINKAMIEIPAKFQDRPPVNPAAKSLLAAEWQGAQGLASDIAYYGKLLKEKAFAKIGHLYPKVKVPETGQEATVIAWIWARTVKCPNPACGCEMPLVKSFWLSKKAGKEAYLEPIVEDGKVRFEVRRGKGKVREGTVSRTGAQCICCGASVPGRYIRDESKAGRMKARMLALVADLNPGRGYMPADNFHIKTADVEKPMDYPEQEMNQDTPDLVSGRGYGITHWHQLFTHRQLTALTTFSALINDVQKQVVADGGTKEYSEAIATYLAFVVDRQANYSSTGNAWSGDFIVQTFGRQALPMVWDYAESNPFSDATGNWDGAIKWITLAIKRLPCWKSAKVIQCLAQKDNGVRNVLVSTDPPYYDNIGYADLSDFFYIWLRRSLKDIYPENFSTMLVPKAEELVATPYRFDGSKQDAKEFFEQGMFEVCQNIYQYTMQEFPVTIYYA
;
A
#
# COMPACT_ATOMS: atom_id res chain seq x y z
N GLU A 1 -30.74 13.82 -17.65
CA GLU A 1 -31.85 14.72 -18.08
C GLU A 1 -32.78 15.09 -16.93
N GLU A 2 -33.19 14.15 -16.07
CA GLU A 2 -34.12 14.42 -14.94
C GLU A 2 -33.50 15.40 -13.93
N ILE A 3 -32.21 15.29 -13.60
CA ILE A 3 -31.52 16.23 -12.72
C ILE A 3 -31.60 17.67 -13.30
N LYS A 4 -31.40 17.83 -14.60
CA LYS A 4 -31.52 19.15 -15.25
C LYS A 4 -32.92 19.70 -15.22
N LYS A 5 -33.92 18.85 -15.41
CA LYS A 5 -35.32 19.25 -15.33
C LYS A 5 -35.69 19.72 -13.93
N SER A 6 -35.37 18.95 -12.90
CA SER A 6 -35.69 19.25 -11.50
C SER A 6 -34.96 20.45 -10.94
N THR A 7 -33.83 20.83 -11.56
CA THR A 7 -32.97 21.95 -11.10
C THR A 7 -33.01 23.19 -12.03
N GLY A 8 -33.97 23.25 -12.95
CA GLY A 8 -34.06 24.35 -13.91
C GLY A 8 -32.82 24.51 -14.80
N GLY A 9 -32.06 23.43 -15.03
CA GLY A 9 -30.84 23.40 -15.84
C GLY A 9 -29.55 23.73 -15.10
N ASN A 10 -29.62 24.11 -13.83
CA ASN A 10 -28.45 24.48 -13.01
C ASN A 10 -28.37 23.65 -11.72
N PRO A 11 -27.97 22.39 -11.79
CA PRO A 11 -27.86 21.55 -10.60
C PRO A 11 -26.80 22.06 -9.63
N PRO A 12 -27.07 22.04 -8.30
CA PRO A 12 -26.08 22.41 -7.30
C PRO A 12 -24.89 21.45 -7.32
N PRO A 13 -23.71 21.89 -6.84
CA PRO A 13 -22.61 20.98 -6.59
C PRO A 13 -22.97 19.91 -5.55
N VAL A 14 -22.50 18.69 -5.72
CA VAL A 14 -22.62 17.65 -4.70
C VAL A 14 -21.40 17.76 -3.77
N PHE A 15 -21.66 17.80 -2.47
CA PHE A 15 -20.63 17.87 -1.44
C PHE A 15 -20.65 16.63 -0.54
N ASP A 16 -19.47 16.05 -0.35
CA ASP A 16 -19.23 14.97 0.60
C ASP A 16 -18.17 15.42 1.62
N PRO A 17 -18.57 15.70 2.89
CA PRO A 17 -17.65 16.10 3.95
C PRO A 17 -16.82 14.94 4.54
N PHE A 18 -17.12 13.68 4.19
CA PHE A 18 -16.40 12.46 4.59
C PHE A 18 -16.07 11.62 3.36
N ALA A 19 -15.38 12.22 2.40
CA ALA A 19 -15.24 11.66 1.06
C ALA A 19 -14.47 10.32 1.03
N GLY A 20 -13.60 10.02 2.01
CA GLY A 20 -12.88 8.76 2.09
C GLY A 20 -12.22 8.35 0.77
N GLY A 21 -12.62 7.22 0.22
CA GLY A 21 -12.17 6.74 -1.08
C GLY A 21 -12.73 7.46 -2.30
N GLY A 22 -13.62 8.46 -2.12
CA GLY A 22 -14.10 9.35 -3.18
C GLY A 22 -15.25 8.79 -4.02
N THR A 23 -15.96 7.77 -3.58
CA THR A 23 -17.03 7.14 -4.38
C THR A 23 -18.15 8.12 -4.70
N ILE A 24 -18.68 8.83 -3.72
CA ILE A 24 -19.80 9.78 -3.90
C ILE A 24 -19.41 10.93 -4.84
N PRO A 25 -18.30 11.66 -4.61
CA PRO A 25 -17.92 12.75 -5.50
C PRO A 25 -17.55 12.28 -6.92
N LEU A 26 -16.98 11.09 -7.08
CA LEU A 26 -16.71 10.49 -8.39
C LEU A 26 -18.01 10.18 -9.15
N GLU A 27 -19.00 9.60 -8.48
CA GLU A 27 -20.30 9.33 -9.08
C GLU A 27 -21.05 10.62 -9.43
N ALA A 28 -20.95 11.66 -8.61
CA ALA A 28 -21.48 12.98 -8.93
C ALA A 28 -20.90 13.52 -10.26
N GLN A 29 -19.57 13.43 -10.45
CA GLN A 29 -18.96 13.79 -11.73
C GLN A 29 -19.46 12.93 -12.88
N ARG A 30 -19.62 11.60 -12.66
CA ARG A 30 -20.11 10.68 -13.70
C ARG A 30 -21.54 11.04 -14.15
N LEU A 31 -22.35 11.59 -13.26
CA LEU A 31 -23.68 12.13 -13.57
C LEU A 31 -23.62 13.52 -14.22
N GLY A 32 -22.45 14.09 -14.43
CA GLY A 32 -22.26 15.42 -15.02
C GLY A 32 -22.43 16.58 -14.03
N LEU A 33 -22.34 16.32 -12.73
CA LEU A 33 -22.45 17.29 -11.66
C LEU A 33 -21.04 17.82 -11.25
N LYS A 34 -21.00 19.04 -10.70
CA LYS A 34 -19.81 19.51 -9.98
C LYS A 34 -19.70 18.75 -8.66
N ALA A 35 -18.49 18.35 -8.29
CA ALA A 35 -18.22 17.62 -7.04
C ALA A 35 -17.30 18.42 -6.13
N ILE A 36 -17.59 18.39 -4.83
CA ILE A 36 -16.73 18.88 -3.77
C ILE A 36 -16.51 17.72 -2.82
N ALA A 37 -15.25 17.36 -2.57
CA ALA A 37 -14.86 16.35 -1.63
C ALA A 37 -14.10 16.99 -0.47
N ALA A 38 -14.40 16.57 0.75
CA ALA A 38 -13.59 16.96 1.91
C ALA A 38 -13.29 15.73 2.78
N ASP A 39 -12.13 15.74 3.40
CA ASP A 39 -11.74 14.72 4.36
C ASP A 39 -10.67 15.28 5.31
N LEU A 40 -10.60 14.77 6.52
CA LEU A 40 -9.53 15.06 7.46
C LEU A 40 -8.24 14.35 7.06
N ASN A 41 -8.37 13.09 6.59
CA ASN A 41 -7.25 12.22 6.27
C ASN A 41 -6.57 12.65 4.97
N PRO A 42 -5.30 13.11 5.01
CA PRO A 42 -4.60 13.57 3.82
C PRO A 42 -4.43 12.49 2.74
N VAL A 43 -4.41 11.20 3.10
CA VAL A 43 -4.39 10.10 2.12
C VAL A 43 -5.69 10.09 1.31
N ALA A 44 -6.85 10.21 1.99
CA ALA A 44 -8.15 10.33 1.35
C ALA A 44 -8.23 11.59 0.46
N VAL A 45 -7.73 12.72 0.96
CA VAL A 45 -7.64 13.97 0.18
C VAL A 45 -6.84 13.76 -1.11
N MET A 46 -5.67 13.13 -1.03
CA MET A 46 -4.85 12.86 -2.22
C MET A 46 -5.51 11.89 -3.20
N ILE A 47 -6.21 10.84 -2.70
CA ILE A 47 -7.00 9.94 -3.54
C ILE A 47 -8.07 10.74 -4.30
N ASN A 48 -8.82 11.59 -3.63
CA ASN A 48 -9.84 12.42 -4.24
C ASN A 48 -9.22 13.39 -5.27
N LYS A 49 -8.11 14.08 -4.96
CA LYS A 49 -7.39 14.92 -5.94
C LYS A 49 -7.03 14.14 -7.21
N ALA A 50 -6.49 12.93 -7.05
CA ALA A 50 -6.11 12.08 -8.17
C ALA A 50 -7.31 11.55 -8.97
N MET A 51 -8.49 11.40 -8.36
CA MET A 51 -9.66 10.86 -9.04
C MET A 51 -10.55 11.91 -9.70
N ILE A 52 -10.77 13.06 -9.06
CA ILE A 52 -11.79 14.00 -9.50
C ILE A 52 -11.24 15.40 -9.86
N GLU A 53 -10.13 15.83 -9.28
CA GLU A 53 -9.59 17.19 -9.49
C GLU A 53 -8.56 17.22 -10.63
N ILE A 54 -7.50 16.41 -10.55
CA ILE A 54 -6.41 16.38 -11.52
C ILE A 54 -6.87 15.96 -12.93
N PRO A 55 -7.66 14.87 -13.10
CA PRO A 55 -8.11 14.47 -14.44
C PRO A 55 -8.98 15.52 -15.13
N ALA A 56 -9.85 16.17 -14.37
CA ALA A 56 -10.70 17.26 -14.89
C ALA A 56 -9.90 18.50 -15.31
N LYS A 57 -8.80 18.79 -14.60
CA LYS A 57 -7.91 19.93 -14.92
C LYS A 57 -7.10 19.70 -16.21
N PHE A 58 -6.75 18.48 -16.51
CA PHE A 58 -5.88 18.12 -17.64
C PHE A 58 -6.60 17.29 -18.71
N GLN A 59 -7.94 17.38 -18.76
CA GLN A 59 -8.73 16.68 -19.78
C GLN A 59 -8.40 17.15 -21.20
N ASP A 60 -8.56 16.25 -22.17
CA ASP A 60 -8.42 16.46 -23.61
C ASP A 60 -7.07 17.06 -24.04
N ARG A 61 -6.06 16.97 -23.19
CA ARG A 61 -4.70 17.44 -23.50
C ARG A 61 -3.85 16.34 -24.11
N PRO A 62 -3.08 16.65 -25.16
CA PRO A 62 -2.10 15.71 -25.67
C PRO A 62 -1.00 15.46 -24.62
N PRO A 63 -0.39 14.28 -24.61
CA PRO A 63 0.74 13.99 -23.75
C PRO A 63 1.97 14.80 -24.16
N VAL A 64 2.86 15.05 -23.20
CA VAL A 64 4.10 15.83 -23.42
C VAL A 64 5.30 14.91 -23.67
N ASN A 65 5.19 13.62 -23.38
CA ASN A 65 6.30 12.68 -23.55
C ASN A 65 6.77 12.60 -25.01
N PRO A 66 8.09 12.47 -25.26
CA PRO A 66 8.66 12.48 -26.61
C PRO A 66 8.13 11.34 -27.51
N ALA A 67 7.80 10.18 -26.96
CA ALA A 67 7.31 9.03 -27.73
C ALA A 67 5.92 9.29 -28.32
N ALA A 68 5.08 10.07 -27.66
CA ALA A 68 3.75 10.39 -28.13
C ALA A 68 3.73 11.56 -29.14
N LYS A 69 4.76 12.42 -29.16
CA LYS A 69 4.88 13.52 -30.15
C LYS A 69 4.88 13.03 -31.60
N SER A 70 5.29 11.79 -31.85
CA SER A 70 5.22 11.17 -33.16
C SER A 70 3.80 10.75 -33.60
N LEU A 71 2.83 10.80 -32.69
CA LEU A 71 1.43 10.45 -32.93
C LEU A 71 0.56 11.71 -33.18
N LEU A 72 1.06 12.67 -33.95
CA LEU A 72 0.47 13.99 -34.19
C LEU A 72 -0.99 14.00 -34.71
N ALA A 73 -1.53 12.87 -35.14
CA ALA A 73 -2.90 12.72 -35.63
C ALA A 73 -3.88 12.09 -34.63
N ALA A 74 -3.45 11.78 -33.41
CA ALA A 74 -4.32 11.13 -32.44
C ALA A 74 -5.19 12.18 -31.70
N GLU A 75 -6.50 11.98 -31.70
CA GLU A 75 -7.40 12.70 -30.83
C GLU A 75 -7.27 12.16 -29.39
N TRP A 76 -6.91 13.00 -28.47
CA TRP A 76 -6.79 12.68 -27.05
C TRP A 76 -8.06 13.12 -26.31
N GLN A 77 -8.79 12.15 -25.76
CA GLN A 77 -10.05 12.40 -25.06
C GLN A 77 -9.90 12.13 -23.56
N GLY A 78 -10.58 12.95 -22.75
CA GLY A 78 -10.57 12.84 -21.30
C GLY A 78 -9.16 12.86 -20.73
N ALA A 79 -8.81 11.90 -19.90
CA ALA A 79 -7.50 11.79 -19.27
C ALA A 79 -6.51 10.85 -20.01
N GLN A 80 -6.73 10.56 -21.29
CA GLN A 80 -5.89 9.64 -22.06
C GLN A 80 -4.44 10.15 -22.20
N GLY A 81 -4.24 11.45 -22.46
CA GLY A 81 -2.91 12.04 -22.55
C GLY A 81 -2.16 11.95 -21.22
N LEU A 82 -2.84 12.29 -20.12
CA LEU A 82 -2.31 12.16 -18.77
C LEU A 82 -1.91 10.70 -18.46
N ALA A 83 -2.76 9.73 -18.78
CA ALA A 83 -2.46 8.30 -18.59
C ALA A 83 -1.28 7.82 -19.44
N SER A 84 -1.13 8.36 -20.67
CA SER A 84 0.03 8.08 -21.54
C SER A 84 1.33 8.58 -20.91
N ASP A 85 1.33 9.80 -20.38
CA ASP A 85 2.50 10.39 -19.72
C ASP A 85 2.87 9.64 -18.43
N ILE A 86 1.90 9.28 -17.60
CA ILE A 86 2.16 8.48 -16.40
C ILE A 86 2.79 7.14 -16.76
N ALA A 87 2.33 6.49 -17.83
CA ALA A 87 2.92 5.24 -18.31
C ALA A 87 4.37 5.43 -18.77
N TYR A 88 4.63 6.48 -19.54
CA TYR A 88 5.97 6.78 -20.07
C TYR A 88 6.95 7.15 -18.94
N TYR A 89 6.59 8.14 -18.12
CA TYR A 89 7.45 8.62 -17.05
C TYR A 89 7.60 7.60 -15.92
N GLY A 90 6.59 6.78 -15.67
CA GLY A 90 6.70 5.65 -14.75
C GLY A 90 7.69 4.59 -15.23
N LYS A 91 7.75 4.32 -16.54
CA LYS A 91 8.76 3.44 -17.14
C LYS A 91 10.15 4.06 -17.05
N LEU A 92 10.29 5.33 -17.38
CA LEU A 92 11.56 6.08 -17.23
C LEU A 92 12.09 6.03 -15.79
N LEU A 93 11.19 6.20 -14.79
CA LEU A 93 11.54 6.08 -13.39
C LEU A 93 12.05 4.68 -13.05
N LYS A 94 11.39 3.62 -13.54
CA LYS A 94 11.84 2.22 -13.38
C LYS A 94 13.26 2.03 -13.94
N GLU A 95 13.53 2.53 -15.14
CA GLU A 95 14.85 2.42 -15.79
C GLU A 95 15.93 3.12 -14.96
N LYS A 96 15.66 4.34 -14.49
CA LYS A 96 16.57 5.08 -13.59
C LYS A 96 16.80 4.34 -12.24
N ALA A 97 15.74 3.77 -11.66
CA ALA A 97 15.84 2.97 -10.44
C ALA A 97 16.65 1.70 -10.69
N PHE A 98 16.39 0.98 -11.78
CA PHE A 98 17.15 -0.22 -12.13
C PHE A 98 18.66 0.05 -12.31
N ALA A 99 19.02 1.16 -12.94
CA ALA A 99 20.41 1.56 -13.07
C ALA A 99 21.11 1.78 -11.70
N LYS A 100 20.36 2.22 -10.68
CA LYS A 100 20.90 2.45 -9.32
C LYS A 100 20.93 1.18 -8.46
N ILE A 101 19.85 0.41 -8.46
CA ILE A 101 19.63 -0.69 -7.50
C ILE A 101 19.33 -2.05 -8.15
N GLY A 102 19.37 -2.16 -9.48
CA GLY A 102 19.10 -3.42 -10.18
C GLY A 102 20.02 -4.57 -9.77
N HIS A 103 21.25 -4.26 -9.35
CA HIS A 103 22.23 -5.24 -8.84
C HIS A 103 21.76 -5.93 -7.55
N LEU A 104 20.82 -5.35 -6.79
CA LEU A 104 20.22 -5.95 -5.60
C LEU A 104 19.18 -7.02 -5.93
N TYR A 105 18.80 -7.16 -7.19
CA TYR A 105 17.76 -8.06 -7.68
C TYR A 105 18.30 -9.02 -8.74
N PRO A 106 19.26 -9.89 -8.39
CA PRO A 106 19.94 -10.76 -9.34
C PRO A 106 19.01 -11.79 -9.94
N LYS A 107 19.36 -12.24 -11.14
CA LYS A 107 18.78 -13.42 -11.76
C LYS A 107 19.30 -14.68 -11.09
N VAL A 108 18.58 -15.79 -11.25
CA VAL A 108 18.98 -17.11 -10.80
C VAL A 108 19.30 -18.01 -12.00
N LYS A 109 20.33 -18.83 -11.87
CA LYS A 109 20.63 -19.88 -12.82
C LYS A 109 19.76 -21.10 -12.50
N VAL A 110 18.94 -21.48 -13.46
CA VAL A 110 18.04 -22.65 -13.34
C VAL A 110 18.87 -23.92 -13.41
N PRO A 111 18.90 -24.79 -12.36
CA PRO A 111 19.79 -25.94 -12.34
C PRO A 111 19.60 -26.92 -13.49
N GLU A 112 18.34 -27.14 -13.89
CA GLU A 112 17.97 -28.13 -14.92
C GLU A 112 18.36 -27.72 -16.35
N THR A 113 18.36 -26.42 -16.63
CA THR A 113 18.61 -25.88 -17.99
C THR A 113 19.89 -25.10 -18.13
N GLY A 114 20.48 -24.66 -17.00
CA GLY A 114 21.61 -23.74 -16.98
C GLY A 114 21.28 -22.31 -17.43
N GLN A 115 20.03 -22.02 -17.81
CA GLN A 115 19.59 -20.68 -18.25
C GLN A 115 19.38 -19.75 -17.07
N GLU A 116 19.56 -18.46 -17.30
CA GLU A 116 19.22 -17.42 -16.34
C GLU A 116 17.72 -17.12 -16.38
N ALA A 117 17.11 -17.04 -15.20
CA ALA A 117 15.71 -16.65 -15.02
C ALA A 117 15.58 -15.47 -14.06
N THR A 118 14.57 -14.63 -14.28
CA THR A 118 14.24 -13.53 -13.36
C THR A 118 13.63 -14.08 -12.08
N VAL A 119 14.22 -13.75 -10.93
CA VAL A 119 13.61 -14.04 -9.63
C VAL A 119 12.44 -13.08 -9.44
N ILE A 120 11.26 -13.60 -9.16
CA ILE A 120 10.05 -12.82 -8.93
C ILE A 120 9.75 -12.61 -7.46
N ALA A 121 10.20 -13.55 -6.60
CA ALA A 121 10.07 -13.46 -5.16
C ALA A 121 11.15 -14.25 -4.42
N TRP A 122 11.54 -13.76 -3.26
CA TRP A 122 12.35 -14.45 -2.25
C TRP A 122 11.44 -14.82 -1.09
N ILE A 123 11.39 -16.09 -0.73
CA ILE A 123 10.57 -16.59 0.38
C ILE A 123 11.40 -16.60 1.64
N TRP A 124 10.96 -15.91 2.65
CA TRP A 124 11.60 -15.76 3.94
C TRP A 124 10.76 -16.36 5.06
N ALA A 125 11.40 -16.78 6.14
CA ALA A 125 10.74 -17.05 7.41
C ALA A 125 11.43 -16.29 8.54
N ARG A 126 10.66 -15.79 9.49
CA ARG A 126 11.20 -15.30 10.76
C ARG A 126 11.74 -16.46 11.55
N THR A 127 12.77 -16.22 12.38
CA THR A 127 13.40 -17.26 13.17
C THR A 127 13.57 -16.83 14.61
N VAL A 128 13.47 -17.77 15.53
CA VAL A 128 13.84 -17.59 16.94
C VAL A 128 14.69 -18.78 17.38
N LYS A 129 15.53 -18.59 18.39
CA LYS A 129 16.30 -19.69 18.98
C LYS A 129 15.38 -20.63 19.76
N CYS A 130 15.55 -21.94 19.62
CA CYS A 130 14.79 -22.92 20.39
C CYS A 130 15.09 -22.74 21.90
N PRO A 131 14.07 -22.65 22.77
CA PRO A 131 14.27 -22.47 24.21
C PRO A 131 14.82 -23.71 24.92
N ASN A 132 14.76 -24.89 24.29
CA ASN A 132 15.35 -26.10 24.82
C ASN A 132 16.88 -25.99 24.84
N PRO A 133 17.54 -25.95 26.02
CA PRO A 133 19.00 -25.77 26.13
C PRO A 133 19.81 -26.87 25.40
N ALA A 134 19.26 -28.09 25.34
CA ALA A 134 19.91 -29.21 24.62
C ALA A 134 19.81 -29.13 23.11
N CYS A 135 18.93 -28.24 22.58
CA CYS A 135 18.72 -28.06 21.15
C CYS A 135 19.35 -26.76 20.63
N GLY A 136 18.89 -25.63 21.14
CA GLY A 136 19.38 -24.28 20.80
C GLY A 136 19.36 -23.92 19.30
N CYS A 137 18.69 -24.72 18.44
CA CYS A 137 18.69 -24.48 17.02
C CYS A 137 17.93 -23.19 16.66
N GLU A 138 18.33 -22.53 15.58
CA GLU A 138 17.58 -21.42 14.98
C GLU A 138 16.35 -22.00 14.25
N MET A 139 15.18 -21.94 14.89
CA MET A 139 13.96 -22.53 14.36
C MET A 139 13.21 -21.54 13.47
N PRO A 140 12.88 -21.91 12.23
CA PRO A 140 12.06 -21.09 11.36
C PRO A 140 10.57 -21.16 11.78
N LEU A 141 9.92 -20.00 11.74
CA LEU A 141 8.50 -19.84 12.00
C LEU A 141 7.78 -19.86 10.66
N VAL A 142 7.24 -21.01 10.26
CA VAL A 142 6.63 -21.25 8.96
C VAL A 142 5.19 -21.69 9.12
N LYS A 143 4.27 -21.01 8.44
CA LYS A 143 2.85 -21.37 8.43
C LYS A 143 2.58 -22.58 7.54
N SER A 144 3.30 -22.66 6.40
CA SER A 144 3.13 -23.75 5.44
C SER A 144 4.40 -23.95 4.61
N PHE A 145 4.84 -25.19 4.45
CA PHE A 145 5.96 -25.52 3.57
C PHE A 145 5.57 -25.65 2.08
N TRP A 146 4.32 -25.45 1.73
CA TRP A 146 3.89 -25.43 0.34
C TRP A 146 4.34 -24.17 -0.37
N LEU A 147 5.03 -24.34 -1.50
CA LEU A 147 5.36 -23.28 -2.46
C LEU A 147 4.31 -23.20 -3.58
N SER A 148 3.74 -24.34 -3.98
CA SER A 148 2.61 -24.40 -4.91
C SER A 148 1.76 -25.64 -4.62
N LYS A 149 0.43 -25.47 -4.62
CA LYS A 149 -0.55 -26.55 -4.51
C LYS A 149 -1.28 -26.79 -5.84
N LYS A 150 -0.86 -26.11 -6.92
CA LYS A 150 -1.51 -26.21 -8.22
C LYS A 150 -1.28 -27.59 -8.81
N ALA A 151 -2.37 -28.27 -9.20
CA ALA A 151 -2.33 -29.62 -9.76
C ALA A 151 -1.36 -29.73 -10.95
N GLY A 152 -0.44 -30.68 -10.91
CA GLY A 152 0.62 -30.88 -11.89
C GLY A 152 1.79 -29.88 -11.79
N LYS A 153 1.77 -28.95 -10.82
CA LYS A 153 2.83 -27.98 -10.55
C LYS A 153 3.08 -27.86 -9.05
N GLU A 154 2.82 -28.93 -8.32
CA GLU A 154 3.03 -28.98 -6.88
C GLU A 154 4.52 -28.81 -6.58
N ALA A 155 4.82 -27.97 -5.59
CA ALA A 155 6.16 -27.73 -5.06
C ALA A 155 6.10 -27.40 -3.57
N TYR A 156 7.07 -27.89 -2.81
CA TYR A 156 7.15 -27.64 -1.39
C TYR A 156 8.60 -27.64 -0.88
N LEU A 157 8.80 -27.05 0.29
CA LEU A 157 10.06 -27.07 1.02
C LEU A 157 10.10 -28.31 1.92
N GLU A 158 11.14 -29.11 1.75
CA GLU A 158 11.46 -30.20 2.67
C GLU A 158 12.58 -29.75 3.62
N PRO A 159 12.27 -29.60 4.92
CA PRO A 159 13.29 -29.30 5.91
C PRO A 159 14.13 -30.54 6.23
N ILE A 160 15.43 -30.41 6.09
CA ILE A 160 16.42 -31.43 6.45
C ILE A 160 17.15 -30.95 7.70
N VAL A 161 17.12 -31.74 8.76
CA VAL A 161 17.77 -31.45 10.03
C VAL A 161 19.03 -32.31 10.17
N GLU A 162 20.19 -31.66 10.21
CA GLU A 162 21.49 -32.30 10.36
C GLU A 162 22.30 -31.50 11.39
N ASP A 163 22.86 -32.17 12.39
CA ASP A 163 23.71 -31.56 13.44
C ASP A 163 23.09 -30.31 14.10
N GLY A 164 21.79 -30.32 14.39
CA GLY A 164 21.07 -29.21 15.00
C GLY A 164 20.86 -28.00 14.07
N LYS A 165 21.20 -28.12 12.79
CA LYS A 165 20.96 -27.13 11.76
C LYS A 165 19.86 -27.57 10.82
N VAL A 166 19.11 -26.60 10.29
CA VAL A 166 18.04 -26.86 9.31
C VAL A 166 18.50 -26.32 7.95
N ARG A 167 18.44 -27.16 6.91
CA ARG A 167 18.51 -26.73 5.52
C ARG A 167 17.22 -27.06 4.82
N PHE A 168 16.93 -26.43 3.70
CA PHE A 168 15.71 -26.63 2.95
C PHE A 168 16.03 -27.12 1.54
N GLU A 169 15.32 -28.15 1.12
CA GLU A 169 15.31 -28.61 -0.26
C GLU A 169 13.95 -28.33 -0.90
N VAL A 170 13.94 -27.99 -2.18
CA VAL A 170 12.71 -27.88 -2.94
C VAL A 170 12.37 -29.22 -3.56
N ARG A 171 11.18 -29.72 -3.23
CA ARG A 171 10.62 -30.93 -3.84
C ARG A 171 9.49 -30.58 -4.78
N ARG A 172 9.33 -31.33 -5.85
CA ARG A 172 8.29 -31.14 -6.86
C ARG A 172 7.39 -32.38 -6.93
N GLY A 173 6.13 -32.17 -7.32
CA GLY A 173 5.12 -33.21 -7.41
C GLY A 173 4.43 -33.49 -6.10
N LYS A 174 3.59 -34.54 -6.11
CA LYS A 174 2.84 -34.99 -4.94
C LYS A 174 3.78 -35.60 -3.90
N GLY A 175 3.64 -35.20 -2.63
CA GLY A 175 4.44 -35.71 -1.53
C GLY A 175 3.75 -35.53 -0.18
N LYS A 176 4.29 -36.16 0.86
CA LYS A 176 3.86 -35.90 2.24
C LYS A 176 4.58 -34.67 2.77
N VAL A 177 3.90 -33.53 2.68
CA VAL A 177 4.45 -32.25 3.12
C VAL A 177 4.27 -32.10 4.63
N ARG A 178 5.33 -31.73 5.33
CA ARG A 178 5.31 -31.47 6.76
C ARG A 178 4.38 -30.31 7.07
N GLU A 179 3.68 -30.35 8.20
CA GLU A 179 2.90 -29.24 8.71
C GLU A 179 3.81 -28.06 9.08
N GLY A 180 3.25 -26.85 9.03
CA GLY A 180 3.96 -25.64 9.45
C GLY A 180 4.41 -25.71 10.91
N THR A 181 5.44 -24.95 11.23
CA THR A 181 5.98 -24.89 12.60
C THR A 181 5.19 -23.98 13.53
N VAL A 182 4.38 -23.06 12.99
CA VAL A 182 3.61 -22.04 13.76
C VAL A 182 2.15 -22.43 13.84
N SER A 183 1.59 -22.30 15.04
CA SER A 183 0.16 -22.41 15.36
C SER A 183 -0.38 -21.11 15.97
N ARG A 184 -1.67 -21.10 16.30
CA ARG A 184 -2.31 -19.97 16.98
C ARG A 184 -1.72 -19.71 18.38
N THR A 185 -1.25 -20.75 19.06
CA THR A 185 -0.81 -20.70 20.47
C THR A 185 0.71 -20.61 20.63
N GLY A 186 1.47 -20.84 19.57
CA GLY A 186 2.93 -20.84 19.62
C GLY A 186 3.55 -21.54 18.41
N ALA A 187 4.67 -22.23 18.61
CA ALA A 187 5.35 -22.98 17.58
C ALA A 187 5.89 -24.31 18.08
N GLN A 188 6.28 -25.18 17.15
CA GLN A 188 6.98 -26.41 17.44
C GLN A 188 8.39 -26.36 16.83
N CYS A 189 9.40 -26.67 17.62
CA CYS A 189 10.76 -26.70 17.12
C CYS A 189 10.93 -27.81 16.06
N ILE A 190 11.42 -27.43 14.90
CA ILE A 190 11.60 -28.33 13.77
C ILE A 190 12.71 -29.37 14.01
N CYS A 191 13.69 -29.04 14.87
CA CYS A 191 14.84 -29.90 15.19
C CYS A 191 14.51 -30.92 16.27
N CYS A 192 14.00 -30.52 17.43
CA CYS A 192 13.81 -31.37 18.58
C CYS A 192 12.34 -31.68 18.91
N GLY A 193 11.38 -31.07 18.19
CA GLY A 193 9.96 -31.28 18.45
C GLY A 193 9.40 -30.55 19.68
N ALA A 194 10.21 -29.82 20.44
CA ALA A 194 9.76 -29.12 21.63
C ALA A 194 8.70 -28.05 21.30
N SER A 195 7.66 -27.98 22.13
CA SER A 195 6.65 -26.92 22.05
C SER A 195 7.24 -25.58 22.52
N VAL A 196 7.00 -24.52 21.78
CA VAL A 196 7.49 -23.17 22.05
C VAL A 196 6.30 -22.23 22.22
N PRO A 197 6.04 -21.72 23.43
CA PRO A 197 4.90 -20.85 23.68
C PRO A 197 4.98 -19.54 22.89
N GLY A 198 3.83 -19.02 22.45
CA GLY A 198 3.75 -17.74 21.73
C GLY A 198 4.30 -16.55 22.56
N ARG A 199 4.22 -16.63 23.90
CA ARG A 199 4.84 -15.63 24.80
C ARG A 199 6.36 -15.59 24.60
N TYR A 200 7.04 -16.75 24.58
CA TYR A 200 8.49 -16.79 24.35
C TYR A 200 8.87 -16.13 23.01
N ILE A 201 8.11 -16.44 21.94
CA ILE A 201 8.35 -15.84 20.61
C ILE A 201 8.21 -14.31 20.67
N ARG A 202 7.21 -13.80 21.40
CA ARG A 202 7.04 -12.35 21.60
C ARG A 202 8.20 -11.74 22.37
N ASP A 203 8.62 -12.38 23.43
CA ASP A 203 9.71 -11.91 24.29
C ASP A 203 11.05 -11.87 23.51
N GLU A 204 11.35 -12.91 22.73
CA GLU A 204 12.52 -12.95 21.83
C GLU A 204 12.47 -11.83 20.78
N SER A 205 11.29 -11.58 20.21
CA SER A 205 11.11 -10.53 19.20
C SER A 205 11.26 -9.14 19.81
N LYS A 206 10.62 -8.87 20.94
CA LYS A 206 10.73 -7.59 21.65
C LYS A 206 12.17 -7.30 22.12
N ALA A 207 12.92 -8.33 22.42
CA ALA A 207 14.33 -8.22 22.79
C ALA A 207 15.29 -8.11 21.56
N GLY A 208 14.76 -7.98 20.34
CA GLY A 208 15.53 -7.84 19.11
C GLY A 208 16.28 -9.11 18.67
N ARG A 209 15.92 -10.29 19.22
CA ARG A 209 16.60 -11.56 18.90
C ARG A 209 15.90 -12.38 17.83
N MET A 210 14.68 -11.98 17.41
CA MET A 210 14.04 -12.55 16.24
C MET A 210 14.79 -12.12 14.99
N LYS A 211 15.11 -13.08 14.13
CA LYS A 211 15.79 -12.87 12.83
C LYS A 211 14.89 -13.28 11.68
N ALA A 212 15.41 -13.21 10.46
CA ALA A 212 14.77 -13.75 9.27
C ALA A 212 15.79 -14.56 8.47
N ARG A 213 15.30 -15.61 7.79
CA ARG A 213 16.11 -16.48 6.95
C ARG A 213 15.40 -16.70 5.61
N MET A 214 16.16 -16.56 4.52
CA MET A 214 15.68 -16.91 3.18
C MET A 214 15.57 -18.43 3.05
N LEU A 215 14.42 -18.92 2.57
CA LEU A 215 14.10 -20.34 2.43
C LEU A 215 14.17 -20.79 0.97
N ALA A 216 13.64 -19.99 0.05
CA ALA A 216 13.52 -20.34 -1.36
C ALA A 216 13.50 -19.10 -2.26
N LEU A 217 13.74 -19.37 -3.54
CA LEU A 217 13.58 -18.44 -4.66
C LEU A 217 12.40 -18.89 -5.52
N VAL A 218 11.64 -17.95 -6.02
CA VAL A 218 10.61 -18.19 -7.04
C VAL A 218 11.04 -17.44 -8.30
N ALA A 219 11.23 -18.15 -9.40
CA ALA A 219 11.65 -17.58 -10.67
C ALA A 219 10.61 -17.74 -11.77
N ASP A 220 10.65 -16.86 -12.75
CA ASP A 220 9.86 -16.95 -13.97
C ASP A 220 10.56 -17.85 -14.99
N LEU A 221 9.90 -18.93 -15.40
CA LEU A 221 10.46 -19.92 -16.32
C LEU A 221 9.74 -19.94 -17.69
N ASN A 222 8.98 -18.99 -18.02
CA ASN A 222 8.19 -18.90 -19.23
C ASN A 222 8.21 -20.17 -20.16
N PRO A 223 7.20 -21.09 -20.11
CA PRO A 223 5.98 -20.92 -19.33
C PRO A 223 6.09 -21.49 -17.89
N GLY A 224 5.63 -20.73 -16.93
CA GLY A 224 5.44 -21.19 -15.57
C GLY A 224 6.42 -20.62 -14.55
N ARG A 225 6.47 -21.27 -13.38
CA ARG A 225 7.31 -20.84 -12.26
C ARG A 225 8.28 -21.94 -11.83
N GLY A 226 9.52 -21.53 -11.54
CA GLY A 226 10.53 -22.38 -10.94
C GLY A 226 10.66 -22.09 -9.46
N TYR A 227 10.84 -23.11 -8.67
CA TYR A 227 11.12 -23.02 -7.24
C TYR A 227 12.50 -23.62 -6.98
N MET A 228 13.37 -22.89 -6.29
CA MET A 228 14.73 -23.28 -5.99
C MET A 228 15.05 -22.99 -4.53
N PRO A 229 15.92 -23.78 -3.87
CA PRO A 229 16.37 -23.45 -2.54
C PRO A 229 17.15 -22.13 -2.55
N ALA A 230 17.15 -21.40 -1.43
CA ALA A 230 17.98 -20.23 -1.26
C ALA A 230 19.47 -20.59 -1.35
N ASP A 231 20.23 -19.82 -2.10
CA ASP A 231 21.68 -19.98 -2.23
C ASP A 231 22.45 -18.82 -1.54
N ASN A 232 23.72 -19.02 -1.32
CA ASN A 232 24.57 -18.05 -0.63
C ASN A 232 24.74 -16.73 -1.41
N PHE A 233 24.61 -16.74 -2.73
CA PHE A 233 24.73 -15.53 -3.53
C PHE A 233 23.52 -14.63 -3.31
N HIS A 234 22.30 -15.18 -3.38
CA HIS A 234 21.06 -14.43 -3.14
C HIS A 234 20.94 -13.97 -1.68
N ILE A 235 21.38 -14.81 -0.71
CA ILE A 235 21.39 -14.44 0.71
C ILE A 235 22.30 -13.24 0.94
N LYS A 236 23.52 -13.26 0.41
CA LYS A 236 24.46 -12.13 0.53
C LYS A 236 23.99 -10.87 -0.19
N THR A 237 23.40 -11.02 -1.38
CA THR A 237 22.85 -9.87 -2.13
C THR A 237 21.67 -9.23 -1.43
N ALA A 238 20.91 -9.99 -0.64
CA ALA A 238 19.79 -9.48 0.15
C ALA A 238 20.22 -8.81 1.47
N ASP A 239 21.45 -9.05 1.92
CA ASP A 239 22.04 -8.44 3.12
C ASP A 239 22.53 -7.02 2.79
N VAL A 240 21.55 -6.13 2.67
CA VAL A 240 21.76 -4.72 2.31
C VAL A 240 21.79 -3.89 3.58
N GLU A 241 22.70 -2.93 3.65
CA GLU A 241 22.70 -1.93 4.72
C GLU A 241 21.40 -1.11 4.70
N LYS A 242 20.93 -0.71 5.87
CA LYS A 242 19.78 0.15 6.00
C LYS A 242 20.08 1.48 5.31
N PRO A 243 19.21 1.98 4.41
CA PRO A 243 19.44 3.27 3.76
C PRO A 243 19.46 4.39 4.82
N MET A 244 20.27 5.43 4.58
CA MET A 244 20.40 6.54 5.55
C MET A 244 19.11 7.38 5.64
N ASP A 245 18.38 7.52 4.56
CA ASP A 245 17.14 8.30 4.46
C ASP A 245 15.93 7.36 4.29
N TYR A 246 15.21 7.10 5.38
CA TYR A 246 14.04 6.22 5.46
C TYR A 246 12.99 6.82 6.39
N PRO A 247 11.71 6.36 6.35
CA PRO A 247 10.68 6.79 7.28
C PRO A 247 10.98 6.36 8.72
N GLU A 248 11.19 7.32 9.63
CA GLU A 248 11.54 7.06 11.04
C GLU A 248 10.32 7.14 11.97
N GLN A 249 9.13 7.35 11.43
CA GLN A 249 7.93 7.56 12.22
C GLN A 249 7.57 6.33 13.04
N GLU A 250 7.26 6.58 14.32
CA GLU A 250 6.76 5.56 15.23
C GLU A 250 5.28 5.25 14.93
N MET A 251 4.90 3.98 15.06
CA MET A 251 3.50 3.56 14.97
C MET A 251 2.76 3.94 16.26
N ASN A 252 1.47 4.24 16.14
CA ASN A 252 0.63 4.34 17.32
C ASN A 252 0.65 3.01 18.09
N GLN A 253 1.07 3.05 19.37
CA GLN A 253 1.24 1.86 20.21
C GLN A 253 -0.06 1.41 20.89
N ASP A 254 -1.11 2.23 20.85
CA ASP A 254 -2.35 2.02 21.60
C ASP A 254 -3.46 1.28 20.84
N THR A 255 -3.23 0.90 19.57
CA THR A 255 -4.19 0.18 18.72
C THR A 255 -3.94 -1.34 18.70
N PRO A 256 -4.45 -2.14 19.67
CA PRO A 256 -4.02 -3.53 19.85
C PRO A 256 -4.33 -4.45 18.68
N ASP A 257 -5.41 -4.21 17.94
CA ASP A 257 -5.93 -5.13 16.95
C ASP A 257 -5.59 -4.78 15.50
N LEU A 258 -5.26 -3.51 15.22
CA LEU A 258 -5.00 -3.05 13.85
C LEU A 258 -3.61 -3.42 13.34
N VAL A 259 -2.58 -3.39 14.22
CA VAL A 259 -1.20 -3.72 13.85
C VAL A 259 -0.64 -4.78 14.78
N SER A 260 -0.82 -6.04 14.45
CA SER A 260 -0.40 -7.18 15.29
C SER A 260 1.12 -7.24 15.54
N GLY A 261 1.93 -6.67 14.65
CA GLY A 261 3.40 -6.62 14.77
C GLY A 261 3.90 -5.90 16.03
N ARG A 262 3.14 -4.95 16.59
CA ARG A 262 3.48 -4.26 17.83
C ARG A 262 3.63 -5.19 19.02
N GLY A 263 2.78 -6.21 19.12
CA GLY A 263 2.91 -7.27 20.11
C GLY A 263 4.25 -8.02 20.06
N TYR A 264 5.00 -7.84 18.99
CA TYR A 264 6.30 -8.44 18.70
C TYR A 264 7.45 -7.42 18.63
N GLY A 265 7.24 -6.19 19.13
CA GLY A 265 8.28 -5.16 19.19
C GLY A 265 8.50 -4.40 17.88
N ILE A 266 7.61 -4.50 16.90
CA ILE A 266 7.60 -3.65 15.72
C ILE A 266 6.93 -2.34 16.12
N THR A 267 7.71 -1.28 16.30
CA THR A 267 7.27 0.01 16.84
C THR A 267 7.31 1.14 15.80
N HIS A 268 8.06 0.96 14.72
CA HIS A 268 8.25 1.97 13.68
C HIS A 268 7.83 1.42 12.31
N TRP A 269 7.33 2.29 11.45
CA TRP A 269 6.83 1.92 10.12
C TRP A 269 7.90 1.27 9.24
N HIS A 270 9.15 1.74 9.30
CA HIS A 270 10.25 1.16 8.54
C HIS A 270 10.56 -0.30 8.89
N GLN A 271 10.21 -0.76 10.10
CA GLN A 271 10.45 -2.15 10.54
C GLN A 271 9.53 -3.17 9.85
N LEU A 272 8.52 -2.69 9.12
CA LEU A 272 7.71 -3.55 8.26
C LEU A 272 8.39 -3.93 6.94
N PHE A 273 9.60 -3.43 6.68
CA PHE A 273 10.31 -3.63 5.42
C PHE A 273 11.69 -4.24 5.68
N THR A 274 12.17 -5.08 4.74
CA THR A 274 13.60 -5.42 4.71
C THR A 274 14.42 -4.20 4.30
N HIS A 275 15.71 -4.18 4.58
CA HIS A 275 16.56 -3.07 4.14
C HIS A 275 16.59 -2.91 2.61
N ARG A 276 16.53 -4.04 1.86
CA ARG A 276 16.43 -4.02 0.40
C ARG A 276 15.11 -3.42 -0.08
N GLN A 277 13.99 -3.74 0.56
CA GLN A 277 12.69 -3.11 0.28
C GLN A 277 12.70 -1.61 0.59
N LEU A 278 13.27 -1.20 1.73
CA LEU A 278 13.44 0.21 2.06
C LEU A 278 14.28 0.93 1.02
N THR A 279 15.42 0.35 0.61
CA THR A 279 16.30 0.91 -0.42
C THR A 279 15.54 1.08 -1.75
N ALA A 280 14.71 0.12 -2.14
CA ALA A 280 13.92 0.24 -3.34
C ALA A 280 12.89 1.37 -3.24
N LEU A 281 12.07 1.39 -2.21
CA LEU A 281 10.99 2.37 -2.03
C LEU A 281 11.54 3.80 -1.88
N THR A 282 12.63 3.99 -1.14
CA THR A 282 13.27 5.30 -1.02
C THR A 282 13.90 5.76 -2.33
N THR A 283 14.48 4.84 -3.11
CA THR A 283 15.03 5.14 -4.44
C THR A 283 13.92 5.57 -5.41
N PHE A 284 12.81 4.82 -5.48
CA PHE A 284 11.67 5.18 -6.32
C PHE A 284 11.08 6.54 -5.93
N SER A 285 10.87 6.76 -4.64
CA SER A 285 10.34 8.03 -4.11
C SER A 285 11.25 9.22 -4.45
N ALA A 286 12.56 9.10 -4.25
CA ALA A 286 13.52 10.17 -4.54
C ALA A 286 13.60 10.51 -6.04
N LEU A 287 13.43 9.51 -6.93
CA LEU A 287 13.48 9.70 -8.37
C LEU A 287 12.25 10.45 -8.94
N ILE A 288 11.16 10.61 -8.19
CA ILE A 288 9.99 11.38 -8.63
C ILE A 288 10.38 12.82 -8.97
N ASN A 289 11.24 13.45 -8.16
CA ASN A 289 11.73 14.81 -8.44
C ASN A 289 12.52 14.91 -9.76
N ASP A 290 13.33 13.89 -10.07
CA ASP A 290 14.05 13.87 -11.34
C ASP A 290 13.11 13.70 -12.54
N VAL A 291 12.02 12.96 -12.34
CA VAL A 291 10.96 12.83 -13.37
C VAL A 291 10.20 14.12 -13.55
N GLN A 292 9.89 14.87 -12.48
CA GLN A 292 9.25 16.19 -12.61
C GLN A 292 10.08 17.14 -13.46
N LYS A 293 11.41 17.20 -13.23
CA LYS A 293 12.32 18.01 -14.06
C LYS A 293 12.28 17.59 -15.52
N GLN A 294 12.21 16.27 -15.78
CA GLN A 294 12.13 15.75 -17.14
C GLN A 294 10.79 16.12 -17.82
N VAL A 295 9.66 16.02 -17.11
CA VAL A 295 8.35 16.44 -17.63
C VAL A 295 8.38 17.91 -18.07
N VAL A 296 9.00 18.78 -17.27
CA VAL A 296 9.14 20.21 -17.63
C VAL A 296 10.07 20.39 -18.84
N ALA A 297 11.18 19.68 -18.89
CA ALA A 297 12.11 19.71 -20.03
C ALA A 297 11.46 19.22 -21.34
N ASP A 298 10.52 18.28 -21.27
CA ASP A 298 9.77 17.77 -22.42
C ASP A 298 8.62 18.70 -22.84
N GLY A 299 8.41 19.82 -22.14
CA GLY A 299 7.42 20.88 -22.46
C GLY A 299 6.16 20.86 -21.61
N GLY A 300 6.13 20.09 -20.53
CA GLY A 300 5.06 20.15 -19.53
C GLY A 300 5.16 21.39 -18.65
N THR A 301 4.01 21.92 -18.17
CA THR A 301 4.00 22.98 -17.17
C THR A 301 4.43 22.42 -15.80
N LYS A 302 4.82 23.31 -14.87
CA LYS A 302 5.10 22.93 -13.48
C LYS A 302 3.92 22.19 -12.86
N GLU A 303 2.71 22.72 -12.97
CA GLU A 303 1.48 22.09 -12.45
C GLU A 303 1.21 20.70 -13.07
N TYR A 304 1.52 20.53 -14.35
CA TYR A 304 1.39 19.22 -15.00
C TYR A 304 2.43 18.23 -14.48
N SER A 305 3.67 18.67 -14.26
CA SER A 305 4.70 17.85 -13.66
C SER A 305 4.35 17.41 -12.22
N GLU A 306 3.71 18.30 -11.45
CA GLU A 306 3.19 17.99 -10.11
C GLU A 306 2.05 16.97 -10.16
N ALA A 307 1.18 17.05 -11.17
CA ALA A 307 0.14 16.05 -11.40
C ALA A 307 0.75 14.65 -11.71
N ILE A 308 1.74 14.58 -12.61
CA ILE A 308 2.46 13.32 -12.89
C ILE A 308 3.12 12.77 -11.64
N ALA A 309 3.81 13.62 -10.85
CA ALA A 309 4.44 13.24 -9.58
C ALA A 309 3.43 12.65 -8.59
N THR A 310 2.23 13.21 -8.51
CA THR A 310 1.15 12.71 -7.65
C THR A 310 0.79 11.26 -7.99
N TYR A 311 0.62 10.93 -9.27
CA TYR A 311 0.32 9.56 -9.66
C TYR A 311 1.51 8.61 -9.47
N LEU A 312 2.74 9.08 -9.71
CA LEU A 312 3.93 8.28 -9.44
C LEU A 312 4.12 8.00 -7.94
N ALA A 313 3.71 8.92 -7.07
CA ALA A 313 3.69 8.67 -5.63
C ALA A 313 2.68 7.55 -5.25
N PHE A 314 1.52 7.48 -5.90
CA PHE A 314 0.61 6.35 -5.76
C PHE A 314 1.17 5.04 -6.34
N VAL A 315 2.02 5.10 -7.36
CA VAL A 315 2.75 3.91 -7.83
C VAL A 315 3.71 3.41 -6.73
N VAL A 316 4.41 4.34 -6.02
CA VAL A 316 5.26 4.00 -4.86
C VAL A 316 4.42 3.37 -3.73
N ASP A 317 3.27 3.95 -3.39
CA ASP A 317 2.37 3.40 -2.37
C ASP A 317 1.88 1.99 -2.72
N ARG A 318 1.49 1.80 -3.98
CA ARG A 318 1.10 0.47 -4.43
C ARG A 318 2.27 -0.51 -4.39
N GLN A 319 3.47 -0.06 -4.74
CA GLN A 319 4.67 -0.87 -4.59
C GLN A 319 4.94 -1.21 -3.11
N ALA A 320 4.80 -0.27 -2.19
CA ALA A 320 4.95 -0.52 -0.75
C ALA A 320 3.96 -1.57 -0.24
N ASN A 321 2.70 -1.56 -0.72
CA ASN A 321 1.69 -2.56 -0.38
C ASN A 321 2.06 -3.99 -0.84
N TYR A 322 2.95 -4.14 -1.82
CA TYR A 322 3.46 -5.43 -2.30
C TYR A 322 4.93 -5.69 -1.93
N SER A 323 5.57 -4.78 -1.22
CA SER A 323 6.99 -4.85 -0.85
C SER A 323 7.19 -4.60 0.63
N SER A 324 6.49 -5.37 1.48
CA SER A 324 6.68 -5.37 2.92
C SER A 324 6.89 -6.79 3.47
N THR A 325 7.32 -6.91 4.71
CA THR A 325 7.37 -8.21 5.43
C THR A 325 5.98 -8.70 5.87
N GLY A 326 4.93 -7.97 5.51
CA GLY A 326 3.52 -8.38 5.63
C GLY A 326 2.96 -9.10 4.40
N ASN A 327 3.74 -9.25 3.33
CA ASN A 327 3.30 -9.92 2.11
C ASN A 327 3.47 -11.43 2.23
N ALA A 328 2.40 -12.18 2.09
CA ALA A 328 2.45 -13.64 2.10
C ALA A 328 2.56 -14.22 0.68
N TRP A 329 3.16 -15.41 0.55
CA TRP A 329 3.14 -16.19 -0.68
C TRP A 329 1.87 -17.07 -0.71
N SER A 330 1.01 -16.92 -1.71
CA SER A 330 -0.24 -17.71 -1.84
C SER A 330 -0.06 -19.05 -2.55
N GLY A 331 1.15 -19.35 -3.01
CA GLY A 331 1.46 -20.52 -3.85
C GLY A 331 1.48 -20.24 -5.34
N ASP A 332 1.06 -19.07 -5.77
CA ASP A 332 1.10 -18.63 -7.18
C ASP A 332 1.41 -17.14 -7.36
N PHE A 333 1.07 -16.32 -6.39
CA PHE A 333 1.29 -14.88 -6.39
C PHE A 333 1.55 -14.33 -4.99
N ILE A 334 2.04 -13.10 -4.91
CA ILE A 334 2.26 -12.35 -3.68
C ILE A 334 0.94 -11.69 -3.25
N VAL A 335 0.51 -11.96 -2.02
CA VAL A 335 -0.64 -11.31 -1.39
C VAL A 335 -0.19 -9.93 -0.87
N GLN A 336 -0.98 -8.91 -1.13
CA GLN A 336 -0.71 -7.55 -0.65
C GLN A 336 -0.74 -7.46 0.89
N THR A 337 -0.04 -6.47 1.44
CA THR A 337 0.01 -6.19 2.89
C THR A 337 -1.38 -5.97 3.47
N PHE A 338 -2.20 -5.15 2.82
CA PHE A 338 -3.58 -4.89 3.20
C PHE A 338 -4.55 -5.84 2.49
N GLY A 339 -4.46 -7.13 2.81
CA GLY A 339 -5.49 -8.12 2.41
C GLY A 339 -6.78 -7.99 3.21
N ARG A 340 -6.75 -7.26 4.32
CA ARG A 340 -7.87 -6.89 5.19
C ARG A 340 -7.57 -5.52 5.83
N GLN A 341 -8.54 -4.95 6.53
CA GLN A 341 -8.40 -3.67 7.26
C GLN A 341 -7.60 -3.86 8.57
N ALA A 342 -6.42 -4.47 8.48
CA ALA A 342 -5.48 -4.66 9.57
C ALA A 342 -4.11 -5.09 9.01
N LEU A 343 -3.04 -4.89 9.80
CA LEU A 343 -1.68 -5.36 9.52
C LEU A 343 -1.37 -6.58 10.40
N PRO A 344 -1.61 -7.82 9.90
CA PRO A 344 -1.33 -9.03 10.67
C PRO A 344 0.16 -9.29 10.79
N MET A 345 0.59 -10.01 11.85
CA MET A 345 1.93 -10.58 11.89
C MET A 345 2.03 -11.71 10.88
N VAL A 346 2.99 -11.61 9.96
CA VAL A 346 3.31 -12.62 8.96
C VAL A 346 4.64 -13.28 9.33
N TRP A 347 4.62 -14.62 9.46
CA TRP A 347 5.76 -15.42 9.90
C TRP A 347 6.70 -15.77 8.75
N ASP A 348 6.12 -16.21 7.66
CA ASP A 348 6.77 -16.52 6.39
C ASP A 348 6.25 -15.57 5.32
N TYR A 349 7.13 -14.75 4.78
CA TYR A 349 6.77 -13.68 3.86
C TYR A 349 7.49 -13.80 2.52
N ALA A 350 6.90 -13.18 1.50
CA ALA A 350 7.45 -13.10 0.17
C ALA A 350 7.95 -11.69 -0.12
N GLU A 351 9.23 -11.55 -0.39
CA GLU A 351 9.83 -10.30 -0.83
C GLU A 351 9.76 -10.21 -2.36
N SER A 352 9.01 -9.25 -2.89
CA SER A 352 8.79 -9.06 -4.33
C SER A 352 10.01 -8.47 -5.03
N ASN A 353 10.17 -8.80 -6.31
CA ASN A 353 11.08 -8.10 -7.20
C ASN A 353 10.32 -7.00 -7.96
N PRO A 354 10.55 -5.72 -7.69
CA PRO A 354 9.85 -4.63 -8.36
C PRO A 354 10.16 -4.53 -9.86
N PHE A 355 11.24 -5.15 -10.31
CA PHE A 355 11.68 -5.15 -11.71
C PHE A 355 11.24 -6.37 -12.51
N SER A 356 10.56 -7.33 -11.89
CA SER A 356 10.01 -8.52 -12.55
C SER A 356 8.72 -8.23 -13.33
N ASP A 357 8.20 -9.25 -14.02
CA ASP A 357 6.89 -9.19 -14.70
C ASP A 357 5.77 -9.91 -13.91
N ALA A 358 5.98 -10.15 -12.60
CA ALA A 358 5.03 -10.84 -11.73
C ALA A 358 4.22 -9.87 -10.84
N THR A 359 3.20 -10.40 -10.17
CA THR A 359 2.40 -9.62 -9.20
C THR A 359 3.29 -8.93 -8.16
N GLY A 360 3.03 -7.64 -7.92
CA GLY A 360 3.83 -6.82 -7.01
C GLY A 360 4.99 -6.10 -7.68
N ASN A 361 5.03 -6.07 -9.01
CA ASN A 361 6.02 -5.34 -9.79
C ASN A 361 5.61 -3.89 -10.08
N TRP A 362 6.59 -3.07 -10.45
CA TRP A 362 6.42 -1.66 -10.76
C TRP A 362 5.52 -1.41 -11.98
N ASP A 363 5.71 -2.14 -13.08
CA ASP A 363 4.91 -1.98 -14.30
C ASP A 363 3.45 -2.33 -14.07
N GLY A 364 3.18 -3.35 -13.26
CA GLY A 364 1.83 -3.69 -12.82
C GLY A 364 1.18 -2.57 -12.02
N ALA A 365 1.93 -1.89 -11.16
CA ALA A 365 1.42 -0.74 -10.40
C ALA A 365 1.04 0.42 -11.33
N ILE A 366 1.90 0.78 -12.29
CA ILE A 366 1.62 1.78 -13.32
C ILE A 366 0.37 1.40 -14.12
N LYS A 367 0.30 0.15 -14.58
CA LYS A 367 -0.82 -0.35 -15.40
C LYS A 367 -2.17 -0.17 -14.69
N TRP A 368 -2.25 -0.50 -13.40
CA TRP A 368 -3.49 -0.35 -12.63
C TRP A 368 -3.92 1.11 -12.52
N ILE A 369 -2.99 2.02 -12.22
CA ILE A 369 -3.27 3.45 -12.10
C ILE A 369 -3.70 4.03 -13.46
N THR A 370 -2.99 3.73 -14.53
CA THR A 370 -3.33 4.25 -15.86
C THR A 370 -4.64 3.71 -16.41
N LEU A 371 -5.00 2.45 -16.08
CA LEU A 371 -6.30 1.88 -16.43
C LEU A 371 -7.45 2.56 -15.68
N ALA A 372 -7.24 2.92 -14.43
CA ALA A 372 -8.22 3.68 -13.66
C ALA A 372 -8.42 5.07 -14.26
N ILE A 373 -7.35 5.82 -14.46
CA ILE A 373 -7.38 7.20 -14.99
C ILE A 373 -8.11 7.29 -16.32
N LYS A 374 -7.88 6.35 -17.24
CA LYS A 374 -8.56 6.30 -18.55
C LYS A 374 -10.08 6.15 -18.46
N ARG A 375 -10.62 5.76 -17.30
CA ARG A 375 -12.06 5.51 -17.07
C ARG A 375 -12.70 6.59 -16.20
N LEU A 376 -11.91 7.52 -15.67
CA LEU A 376 -12.44 8.59 -14.83
C LEU A 376 -13.27 9.56 -15.66
N PRO A 377 -14.42 10.02 -15.14
CA PRO A 377 -15.16 11.13 -15.73
C PRO A 377 -14.41 12.43 -15.45
N CYS A 378 -13.96 13.13 -16.50
CA CYS A 378 -13.14 14.33 -16.32
C CYS A 378 -13.76 15.62 -16.91
N TRP A 379 -15.03 15.59 -17.33
CA TRP A 379 -15.68 16.74 -18.00
C TRP A 379 -16.26 17.82 -17.07
N LYS A 380 -16.15 17.68 -15.76
CA LYS A 380 -16.63 18.68 -14.81
C LYS A 380 -15.56 19.00 -13.78
N SER A 381 -15.44 20.28 -13.43
CA SER A 381 -14.54 20.71 -12.36
C SER A 381 -14.94 20.09 -11.02
N ALA A 382 -13.94 19.77 -10.22
CA ALA A 382 -14.10 19.34 -8.84
C ALA A 382 -13.18 20.15 -7.94
N LYS A 383 -13.48 20.14 -6.65
CA LYS A 383 -12.63 20.73 -5.60
C LYS A 383 -12.45 19.72 -4.48
N VAL A 384 -11.21 19.58 -4.02
CA VAL A 384 -10.88 18.72 -2.89
C VAL A 384 -10.26 19.56 -1.77
N ILE A 385 -10.78 19.37 -0.54
CA ILE A 385 -10.43 20.18 0.62
C ILE A 385 -9.98 19.24 1.74
N GLN A 386 -8.87 19.55 2.40
CA GLN A 386 -8.55 18.91 3.69
C GLN A 386 -9.13 19.78 4.79
N CYS A 387 -10.11 19.23 5.51
CA CYS A 387 -10.71 19.92 6.65
C CYS A 387 -11.39 18.96 7.61
N LEU A 388 -11.63 19.44 8.82
CA LEU A 388 -12.49 18.82 9.81
C LEU A 388 -13.96 19.04 9.42
N ALA A 389 -14.75 18.00 9.36
CA ALA A 389 -16.19 18.09 9.08
C ALA A 389 -16.96 18.85 10.19
N GLN A 390 -16.41 18.85 11.42
CA GLN A 390 -16.94 19.60 12.56
C GLN A 390 -16.74 21.12 12.44
N LYS A 391 -15.86 21.59 11.52
CA LYS A 391 -15.58 23.01 11.33
C LYS A 391 -16.21 23.54 10.06
N ASP A 392 -16.61 24.79 10.11
CA ASP A 392 -17.07 25.48 8.91
C ASP A 392 -15.93 25.63 7.90
N ASN A 393 -16.12 25.09 6.71
CA ASN A 393 -15.16 25.12 5.61
C ASN A 393 -15.50 26.15 4.51
N GLY A 394 -16.54 26.98 4.74
CA GLY A 394 -17.00 28.02 3.82
C GLY A 394 -17.76 27.51 2.59
N VAL A 395 -18.01 26.22 2.47
CA VAL A 395 -18.86 25.64 1.42
C VAL A 395 -20.30 26.07 1.66
N ARG A 396 -21.03 26.47 0.62
CA ARG A 396 -22.43 26.88 0.69
C ARG A 396 -23.16 26.52 -0.60
N ASN A 397 -24.49 26.42 -0.51
CA ASN A 397 -25.39 26.18 -1.64
C ASN A 397 -25.07 24.89 -2.38
N VAL A 398 -24.94 23.80 -1.64
CA VAL A 398 -24.64 22.47 -2.15
C VAL A 398 -25.74 21.46 -1.82
N LEU A 399 -25.76 20.34 -2.55
CA LEU A 399 -26.46 19.13 -2.17
C LEU A 399 -25.48 18.25 -1.41
N VAL A 400 -25.81 17.89 -0.17
CA VAL A 400 -24.97 16.99 0.63
C VAL A 400 -25.41 15.56 0.44
N SER A 401 -24.42 14.70 0.10
CA SER A 401 -24.54 13.24 0.11
C SER A 401 -23.26 12.68 0.71
N THR A 402 -23.35 11.89 1.79
CA THR A 402 -22.20 11.50 2.56
C THR A 402 -22.37 10.16 3.26
N ASP A 403 -21.26 9.47 3.48
CA ASP A 403 -21.14 8.22 4.25
C ASP A 403 -20.16 8.48 5.42
N PRO A 404 -20.67 8.98 6.57
CA PRO A 404 -19.82 9.38 7.69
C PRO A 404 -19.21 8.15 8.41
N PRO A 405 -18.17 8.34 9.25
CA PRO A 405 -17.60 7.24 10.02
C PRO A 405 -18.63 6.63 10.98
N TYR A 406 -18.60 5.29 11.09
CA TYR A 406 -19.49 4.54 11.98
C TYR A 406 -18.87 4.46 13.37
N TYR A 407 -19.68 4.63 14.39
CA TYR A 407 -19.39 4.83 15.81
C TYR A 407 -18.02 4.31 16.31
N ASP A 408 -17.83 2.99 16.47
CA ASP A 408 -16.62 2.36 17.01
C ASP A 408 -15.85 1.50 15.99
N ASN A 409 -16.04 1.77 14.72
CA ASN A 409 -15.49 1.00 13.63
C ASN A 409 -13.95 1.19 13.52
N ILE A 410 -13.38 1.22 12.37
CA ILE A 410 -11.93 1.18 12.12
C ILE A 410 -11.33 2.58 12.26
N GLY A 411 -10.24 2.72 13.03
CA GLY A 411 -9.38 3.90 13.02
C GLY A 411 -8.59 3.96 11.71
N TYR A 412 -9.18 4.55 10.68
CA TYR A 412 -8.55 4.64 9.35
C TYR A 412 -7.27 5.46 9.36
N ALA A 413 -7.16 6.47 10.22
CA ALA A 413 -5.97 7.28 10.35
C ALA A 413 -4.73 6.45 10.74
N ASP A 414 -4.91 5.46 11.64
CA ASP A 414 -3.82 4.58 12.07
C ASP A 414 -3.30 3.67 10.94
N LEU A 415 -4.20 3.17 10.08
CA LEU A 415 -3.81 2.33 8.94
C LEU A 415 -3.28 3.17 7.78
N SER A 416 -3.80 4.36 7.60
CA SER A 416 -3.39 5.29 6.53
C SER A 416 -1.95 5.75 6.68
N ASP A 417 -1.39 5.76 7.90
CA ASP A 417 0.02 6.09 8.14
C ASP A 417 0.98 5.28 7.28
N PHE A 418 0.67 4.01 7.02
CA PHE A 418 1.48 3.14 6.15
C PHE A 418 1.68 3.72 4.76
N PHE A 419 0.67 4.34 4.18
CA PHE A 419 0.72 5.01 2.87
C PHE A 419 1.19 6.46 3.01
N TYR A 420 0.75 7.15 4.04
CA TYR A 420 1.06 8.54 4.29
C TYR A 420 2.56 8.82 4.34
N ILE A 421 3.36 7.97 4.97
CA ILE A 421 4.82 8.16 5.07
C ILE A 421 5.50 8.19 3.69
N TRP A 422 5.01 7.44 2.72
CA TRP A 422 5.55 7.41 1.36
C TRP A 422 4.99 8.55 0.51
N LEU A 423 3.70 8.87 0.62
CA LEU A 423 3.10 10.05 -0.03
C LEU A 423 3.77 11.33 0.45
N ARG A 424 3.92 11.50 1.76
CA ARG A 424 4.58 12.66 2.35
C ARG A 424 6.01 12.80 1.84
N ARG A 425 6.77 11.72 1.81
CA ARG A 425 8.13 11.71 1.29
C ARG A 425 8.21 12.19 -0.16
N SER A 426 7.24 11.81 -0.96
CA SER A 426 7.20 12.10 -2.40
C SER A 426 6.58 13.46 -2.73
N LEU A 427 5.64 13.95 -1.91
CA LEU A 427 4.72 15.04 -2.28
C LEU A 427 4.71 16.24 -1.32
N LYS A 428 5.45 16.22 -0.21
CA LYS A 428 5.41 17.31 0.79
C LYS A 428 5.77 18.70 0.22
N ASP A 429 6.63 18.76 -0.80
CA ASP A 429 7.05 19.98 -1.43
C ASP A 429 6.04 20.49 -2.48
N ILE A 430 5.14 19.60 -2.93
CA ILE A 430 4.04 19.93 -3.87
C ILE A 430 2.77 20.34 -3.10
N TYR A 431 2.46 19.61 -2.02
CA TYR A 431 1.27 19.81 -1.19
C TYR A 431 1.66 20.03 0.29
N PRO A 432 2.38 21.12 0.63
CA PRO A 432 2.91 21.31 1.98
C PRO A 432 1.80 21.37 3.05
N GLU A 433 0.61 21.86 2.71
CA GLU A 433 -0.53 21.96 3.62
C GLU A 433 -1.06 20.56 3.99
N ASN A 434 -1.15 19.65 3.02
CA ASN A 434 -1.64 18.29 3.23
C ASN A 434 -0.63 17.39 3.98
N PHE A 435 0.66 17.70 3.89
CA PHE A 435 1.75 16.93 4.47
C PHE A 435 2.52 17.68 5.58
N SER A 436 1.85 18.62 6.26
CA SER A 436 2.43 19.42 7.35
C SER A 436 2.75 18.59 8.61
N THR A 437 1.97 17.54 8.89
CA THR A 437 2.16 16.64 10.03
C THR A 437 3.11 15.49 9.69
N MET A 438 3.69 14.84 10.71
CA MET A 438 4.57 13.67 10.53
C MET A 438 3.80 12.39 10.23
N LEU A 439 2.58 12.27 10.72
CA LEU A 439 1.62 11.18 10.54
C LEU A 439 0.23 11.77 10.29
N VAL A 440 -0.70 10.92 9.89
CA VAL A 440 -2.11 11.29 9.70
C VAL A 440 -2.70 11.83 11.02
N PRO A 441 -3.46 12.94 10.99
CA PRO A 441 -4.17 13.43 12.18
C PRO A 441 -5.12 12.36 12.75
N LYS A 442 -5.06 12.13 14.06
CA LYS A 442 -5.82 11.07 14.74
C LYS A 442 -6.75 11.60 15.84
N ALA A 443 -6.31 12.68 16.52
CA ALA A 443 -7.06 13.20 17.67
C ALA A 443 -8.45 13.72 17.28
N GLU A 444 -8.57 14.24 16.05
CA GLU A 444 -9.78 14.85 15.53
C GLU A 444 -10.64 13.87 14.67
N GLU A 445 -10.13 12.66 14.40
CA GLU A 445 -10.90 11.66 13.66
C GLU A 445 -12.11 11.20 14.47
N LEU A 446 -13.32 11.33 13.91
CA LEU A 446 -14.57 10.98 14.58
C LEU A 446 -14.75 9.45 14.66
N VAL A 447 -14.09 8.86 15.66
CA VAL A 447 -14.22 7.44 16.00
C VAL A 447 -14.27 7.29 17.51
N ALA A 448 -15.26 6.56 18.03
CA ALA A 448 -15.43 6.31 19.44
C ALA A 448 -14.49 5.20 19.96
N THR A 449 -13.19 5.46 19.90
CA THR A 449 -12.14 4.49 20.24
C THR A 449 -11.58 4.78 21.63
N PRO A 450 -11.87 3.94 22.67
CA PRO A 450 -11.52 4.22 24.06
C PRO A 450 -10.02 4.44 24.30
N TYR A 451 -9.12 3.83 23.51
CA TYR A 451 -7.67 4.01 23.70
C TYR A 451 -7.20 5.46 23.48
N ARG A 452 -7.95 6.28 22.75
CA ARG A 452 -7.67 7.73 22.58
C ARG A 452 -8.11 8.57 23.77
N PHE A 453 -8.83 7.96 24.73
CA PHE A 453 -9.43 8.58 25.90
C PHE A 453 -9.04 7.83 27.17
N ASP A 454 -7.79 7.44 27.32
CA ASP A 454 -7.23 6.69 28.47
C ASP A 454 -8.05 5.45 28.86
N GLY A 455 -8.71 4.84 27.88
CA GLY A 455 -9.57 3.66 28.06
C GLY A 455 -11.03 3.99 28.44
N SER A 456 -11.40 5.27 28.55
CA SER A 456 -12.77 5.70 28.87
C SER A 456 -13.71 5.51 27.67
N LYS A 457 -14.66 4.60 27.81
CA LYS A 457 -15.72 4.40 26.80
C LYS A 457 -16.71 5.57 26.78
N GLN A 458 -16.93 6.20 27.93
CA GLN A 458 -17.87 7.30 28.05
C GLN A 458 -17.35 8.54 27.32
N ASP A 459 -16.08 8.92 27.54
CA ASP A 459 -15.48 10.09 26.89
C ASP A 459 -15.36 9.87 25.36
N ALA A 460 -15.03 8.66 24.94
CA ALA A 460 -15.01 8.30 23.53
C ALA A 460 -16.39 8.44 22.86
N LYS A 461 -17.46 8.04 23.57
CA LYS A 461 -18.84 8.19 23.12
C LYS A 461 -19.23 9.67 23.04
N GLU A 462 -18.98 10.45 24.08
CA GLU A 462 -19.31 11.87 24.13
C GLU A 462 -18.58 12.65 23.02
N PHE A 463 -17.30 12.36 22.80
CA PHE A 463 -16.54 12.94 21.69
C PHE A 463 -17.20 12.68 20.33
N PHE A 464 -17.59 11.43 20.06
CA PHE A 464 -18.22 11.06 18.79
C PHE A 464 -19.58 11.73 18.63
N GLU A 465 -20.45 11.66 19.64
CA GLU A 465 -21.80 12.24 19.61
C GLU A 465 -21.75 13.76 19.44
N GLN A 466 -20.90 14.45 20.20
CA GLN A 466 -20.73 15.89 20.10
C GLN A 466 -20.18 16.29 18.71
N GLY A 467 -19.16 15.59 18.22
CA GLY A 467 -18.58 15.87 16.91
C GLY A 467 -19.58 15.64 15.79
N MET A 468 -20.39 14.57 15.83
CA MET A 468 -21.45 14.33 14.85
C MET A 468 -22.56 15.38 14.93
N PHE A 469 -22.88 15.88 16.11
CA PHE A 469 -23.82 16.99 16.25
C PHE A 469 -23.32 18.27 15.54
N GLU A 470 -22.03 18.62 15.72
CA GLU A 470 -21.39 19.76 15.04
C GLU A 470 -21.38 19.56 13.52
N VAL A 471 -21.11 18.34 13.04
CA VAL A 471 -21.19 17.99 11.62
C VAL A 471 -22.60 18.23 11.08
N CYS A 472 -23.65 17.77 11.79
CA CYS A 472 -25.04 17.98 11.36
C CYS A 472 -25.40 19.48 11.30
N GLN A 473 -24.91 20.29 12.25
CA GLN A 473 -25.11 21.73 12.23
C GLN A 473 -24.44 22.36 10.99
N ASN A 474 -23.22 21.96 10.65
CA ASN A 474 -22.52 22.44 9.46
C ASN A 474 -23.23 21.99 8.18
N ILE A 475 -23.66 20.74 8.08
CA ILE A 475 -24.43 20.24 6.94
C ILE A 475 -25.68 21.10 6.72
N TYR A 476 -26.40 21.45 7.77
CA TYR A 476 -27.57 22.33 7.68
C TYR A 476 -27.22 23.71 7.09
N GLN A 477 -26.05 24.26 7.42
CA GLN A 477 -25.57 25.55 6.87
C GLN A 477 -25.12 25.44 5.42
N TYR A 478 -24.58 24.29 5.00
CA TYR A 478 -24.04 24.08 3.65
C TYR A 478 -25.15 23.86 2.61
N THR A 479 -26.20 23.15 3.03
CA THR A 479 -27.21 22.59 2.15
C THR A 479 -28.19 23.63 1.65
N MET A 480 -28.55 23.54 0.36
CA MET A 480 -29.71 24.25 -0.20
C MET A 480 -30.98 23.65 0.38
N GLN A 481 -31.87 24.49 0.89
CA GLN A 481 -33.09 24.04 1.59
C GLN A 481 -34.10 23.33 0.66
N GLU A 482 -33.98 23.50 -0.64
CA GLU A 482 -34.85 22.89 -1.65
C GLU A 482 -34.50 21.42 -1.93
N PHE A 483 -33.34 20.93 -1.46
CA PHE A 483 -32.88 19.57 -1.72
C PHE A 483 -32.68 18.77 -0.43
N PRO A 484 -32.99 17.46 -0.44
CA PRO A 484 -32.75 16.62 0.72
C PRO A 484 -31.25 16.36 0.93
N VAL A 485 -30.87 16.19 2.19
CA VAL A 485 -29.56 15.63 2.59
C VAL A 485 -29.66 14.11 2.57
N THR A 486 -28.65 13.44 2.03
CA THR A 486 -28.52 11.99 2.07
C THR A 486 -27.34 11.59 2.95
N ILE A 487 -27.62 10.85 4.00
CA ILE A 487 -26.61 10.29 4.90
C ILE A 487 -26.74 8.76 4.86
N TYR A 488 -25.67 8.08 4.46
CA TYR A 488 -25.58 6.62 4.52
C TYR A 488 -25.03 6.23 5.89
N TYR A 489 -25.72 5.35 6.59
CA TYR A 489 -25.28 4.86 7.90
C TYR A 489 -25.73 3.42 8.08
N ALA A 490 -24.79 2.47 8.38
CA ALA A 490 -25.02 1.04 8.51
C ALA A 490 -24.79 0.53 9.93
#